data_fc7f23142ae31005d918cf7a436f3f2d
#
_entry.id   fc7f23142ae31005d918cf7a436f3f2d
#
_cell.length_a   1.000
_cell.length_b   1.000
_cell.length_c   1.000
_cell.angle_alpha   90.00
_cell.angle_beta   90.00
_cell.angle_gamma   90.00
#
_symmetry.space_group_name_H-M   'P 1'
#
loop_
_entity.id
_entity.type
_entity.pdbx_description
1 polymer ?
#
loop_
_entity_poly.entity_id
_entity_poly.type
_entity_poly.pdbx_seq_one_letter_code
_entity_poly.pdbx_strand_id
1 'polypeptide(L)'
;MKVSRRNLVVKLGAASVAGAALSVAALPKAFAQGAPAAAAGAGVVNIYSSRHYGVEGVFETFTRETGIRVRFTSGPDAGLRERIRAEGRHTPADMFIAVDAGNLALAATQGLLQPVTSTALSSNIPAHLRDPGNHWFGLTQRVRTILFHPARVQAAQLSTFEALADPMWRGRLVMRPATHSYTQSLVASMIAAHGEARTEQVVRGWVANNPQLIDSDTRILEVLAAGGGDVAITNHYYLGRLLQSNPAFPVRLMWANQAAGDRGVHVNISGAGITTHAQNRDNALRLLEWISTPRGQELFSGSNHEYPANPAAPVHPIIAGFGPFRGDRLDLRELGRLQADAIRLLDRAAYR
;
A
#
# COMPACT_ATOMS: atom_id res chain seq x y z
N MET A 1 -60.13 -8.34 3.15
CA MET A 1 -60.79 -8.19 4.47
C MET A 1 -60.19 -7.04 5.19
N LYS A 2 -61.01 -5.99 5.48
CA LYS A 2 -60.68 -4.80 6.23
C LYS A 2 -60.68 -5.10 7.73
N VAL A 3 -59.93 -4.34 8.50
CA VAL A 3 -60.19 -3.92 9.90
C VAL A 3 -58.83 -3.48 10.49
N SER A 4 -58.54 -2.45 11.20
CA SER A 4 -59.22 -1.21 11.65
C SER A 4 -58.25 -0.56 12.67
N ARG A 5 -58.13 0.75 12.61
CA ARG A 5 -57.40 1.59 13.58
C ARG A 5 -58.11 1.59 14.92
N ARG A 6 -57.37 1.65 16.04
CA ARG A 6 -57.90 2.20 17.29
C ARG A 6 -56.87 3.09 17.99
N ASN A 7 -57.28 4.34 18.13
CA ASN A 7 -56.69 5.37 18.99
C ASN A 7 -56.87 5.03 20.47
N LEU A 8 -55.88 5.33 21.29
CA LEU A 8 -56.12 5.50 22.74
C LEU A 8 -55.52 6.84 23.18
N VAL A 9 -56.44 7.70 23.59
CA VAL A 9 -56.20 8.96 24.27
C VAL A 9 -56.18 8.68 25.77
N VAL A 10 -55.18 9.14 26.52
CA VAL A 10 -55.20 9.19 27.98
C VAL A 10 -54.78 10.58 28.48
N LYS A 11 -55.55 11.04 29.40
CA LYS A 11 -55.77 12.39 29.94
C LYS A 11 -54.58 12.90 30.78
N LEU A 12 -54.48 14.26 30.76
CA LEU A 12 -53.73 15.08 31.73
C LEU A 12 -54.21 14.86 33.17
N GLY A 13 -53.28 14.83 34.10
CA GLY A 13 -53.50 15.06 35.52
C GLY A 13 -52.44 16.03 36.05
N ALA A 14 -52.91 17.22 36.46
CA ALA A 14 -52.09 18.23 37.12
C ALA A 14 -52.00 17.93 38.62
N ALA A 15 -50.82 18.00 39.18
CA ALA A 15 -50.65 18.15 40.62
C ALA A 15 -49.46 19.09 40.92
N SER A 16 -49.80 20.20 41.52
CA SER A 16 -48.88 21.19 42.12
C SER A 16 -48.39 20.69 43.49
N VAL A 17 -47.12 20.83 43.85
CA VAL A 17 -46.65 21.07 45.24
C VAL A 17 -45.22 21.60 45.31
N ALA A 18 -45.11 22.77 45.87
CA ALA A 18 -44.14 23.35 46.80
C ALA A 18 -42.63 23.13 46.66
N GLY A 19 -41.95 24.25 46.73
CA GLY A 19 -40.52 24.46 46.62
C GLY A 19 -39.67 23.90 47.76
N ALA A 20 -38.45 23.58 47.40
CA ALA A 20 -37.30 23.55 48.30
C ALA A 20 -36.12 24.14 47.55
N ALA A 21 -35.60 25.25 48.06
CA ALA A 21 -34.36 25.85 47.56
C ALA A 21 -33.18 24.97 47.93
N LEU A 22 -32.51 24.39 46.95
CA LEU A 22 -31.22 23.73 47.09
C LEU A 22 -30.14 24.54 46.38
N SER A 23 -29.17 24.96 47.16
CA SER A 23 -27.98 25.69 46.76
C SER A 23 -27.22 24.92 45.65
N VAL A 24 -27.15 25.50 44.48
CA VAL A 24 -26.33 24.98 43.36
C VAL A 24 -24.88 25.35 43.62
N ALA A 25 -24.09 24.39 44.08
CA ALA A 25 -22.63 24.48 44.03
C ALA A 25 -22.18 24.53 42.56
N ALA A 26 -21.47 25.58 42.19
CA ALA A 26 -20.90 25.76 40.84
C ALA A 26 -19.85 24.65 40.60
N LEU A 27 -20.14 23.74 39.69
CA LEU A 27 -19.16 22.83 39.13
C LEU A 27 -18.22 23.63 38.20
N PRO A 28 -16.91 23.36 38.21
CA PRO A 28 -15.99 24.04 37.29
C PRO A 28 -16.35 23.67 35.85
N LYS A 29 -16.45 24.69 34.98
CA LYS A 29 -16.58 24.51 33.55
C LYS A 29 -15.38 23.71 33.04
N ALA A 30 -15.58 22.44 32.74
CA ALA A 30 -14.66 21.68 31.94
C ALA A 30 -14.50 22.41 30.60
N PHE A 31 -13.28 22.80 30.29
CA PHE A 31 -12.92 23.32 28.98
C PHE A 31 -13.26 22.26 27.95
N ALA A 32 -14.38 22.37 27.27
CA ALA A 32 -14.60 21.74 26.00
C ALA A 32 -13.59 22.40 25.05
N GLN A 33 -12.44 21.75 24.83
CA GLN A 33 -11.61 22.06 23.68
C GLN A 33 -12.45 21.76 22.45
N GLY A 34 -13.05 22.80 21.91
CA GLY A 34 -13.73 22.75 20.63
C GLY A 34 -12.72 22.28 19.60
N ALA A 35 -13.08 21.22 18.88
CA ALA A 35 -12.36 20.88 17.64
C ALA A 35 -12.28 22.16 16.79
N PRO A 36 -11.12 22.51 16.22
CA PRO A 36 -10.99 23.70 15.43
C PRO A 36 -12.04 23.64 14.30
N ALA A 37 -12.90 24.64 14.23
CA ALA A 37 -13.85 24.78 13.15
C ALA A 37 -13.06 24.76 11.83
N ALA A 38 -13.41 23.84 10.92
CA ALA A 38 -12.79 23.77 9.60
C ALA A 38 -12.89 25.15 8.96
N ALA A 39 -11.75 25.78 8.70
CA ALA A 39 -11.71 27.11 8.10
C ALA A 39 -12.40 27.05 6.73
N ALA A 40 -13.51 27.76 6.59
CA ALA A 40 -14.17 27.92 5.31
C ALA A 40 -13.17 28.52 4.31
N GLY A 41 -12.73 27.71 3.29
CA GLY A 41 -11.77 28.15 2.29
C GLY A 41 -10.46 27.36 2.23
N ALA A 42 -10.31 26.25 2.96
CA ALA A 42 -9.04 25.51 3.01
C ALA A 42 -8.57 24.85 1.69
N GLY A 43 -9.36 24.91 0.60
CA GLY A 43 -8.91 24.51 -0.73
C GLY A 43 -9.12 23.03 -1.07
N VAL A 44 -8.36 22.57 -2.06
CA VAL A 44 -8.46 21.19 -2.60
C VAL A 44 -7.07 20.64 -2.89
N VAL A 45 -6.93 19.32 -2.90
CA VAL A 45 -5.82 18.58 -3.49
C VAL A 45 -6.36 17.60 -4.52
N ASN A 46 -5.86 17.67 -5.73
CA ASN A 46 -6.21 16.74 -6.81
C ASN A 46 -5.11 15.68 -6.91
N ILE A 47 -5.44 14.41 -6.74
CA ILE A 47 -4.50 13.30 -6.73
C ILE A 47 -4.74 12.40 -7.94
N TYR A 48 -3.68 12.05 -8.64
CA TYR A 48 -3.66 10.90 -9.53
C TYR A 48 -3.07 9.71 -8.79
N SER A 49 -3.85 8.64 -8.62
CA SER A 49 -3.50 7.52 -7.75
C SER A 49 -3.80 6.16 -8.37
N SER A 50 -2.81 5.30 -8.39
CA SER A 50 -3.01 3.88 -8.64
C SER A 50 -3.47 3.11 -7.38
N ARG A 51 -3.31 3.72 -6.21
CA ARG A 51 -3.88 3.21 -4.96
C ARG A 51 -5.32 3.70 -4.82
N HIS A 52 -6.26 2.83 -5.16
CA HIS A 52 -7.69 3.15 -5.24
C HIS A 52 -8.56 2.41 -4.20
N TYR A 53 -7.96 1.61 -3.33
CA TYR A 53 -8.68 0.82 -2.33
C TYR A 53 -8.30 1.25 -0.91
N GLY A 54 -9.32 1.40 -0.06
CA GLY A 54 -9.17 1.72 1.36
C GLY A 54 -8.64 3.12 1.66
N VAL A 55 -8.62 4.04 0.68
CA VAL A 55 -8.09 5.40 0.86
C VAL A 55 -9.15 6.44 1.14
N GLU A 56 -10.41 6.16 0.82
CA GLU A 56 -11.53 7.09 0.94
C GLU A 56 -11.66 7.60 2.38
N GLY A 57 -11.77 6.70 3.36
CA GLY A 57 -11.88 7.05 4.77
C GLY A 57 -10.66 7.77 5.33
N VAL A 58 -9.47 7.52 4.76
CA VAL A 58 -8.23 8.23 5.11
C VAL A 58 -8.33 9.68 4.68
N PHE A 59 -8.71 9.94 3.43
CA PHE A 59 -8.85 11.29 2.88
C PHE A 59 -10.03 12.05 3.47
N GLU A 60 -11.12 11.38 3.82
CA GLU A 60 -12.21 11.98 4.59
C GLU A 60 -11.76 12.43 5.98
N THR A 61 -10.91 11.64 6.63
CA THR A 61 -10.32 12.00 7.93
C THR A 61 -9.43 13.22 7.80
N PHE A 62 -8.54 13.27 6.80
CA PHE A 62 -7.73 14.44 6.51
C PHE A 62 -8.58 15.67 6.23
N THR A 63 -9.63 15.53 5.42
CA THR A 63 -10.55 16.63 5.11
C THR A 63 -11.27 17.15 6.36
N ARG A 64 -11.72 16.27 7.24
CA ARG A 64 -12.36 16.65 8.50
C ARG A 64 -11.40 17.38 9.45
N GLU A 65 -10.14 16.97 9.49
CA GLU A 65 -9.12 17.54 10.38
C GLU A 65 -8.56 18.88 9.86
N THR A 66 -8.54 19.10 8.54
CA THR A 66 -7.86 20.25 7.93
C THR A 66 -8.78 21.20 7.15
N GLY A 67 -9.97 20.75 6.79
CA GLY A 67 -10.86 21.43 5.85
C GLY A 67 -10.43 21.32 4.38
N ILE A 68 -9.28 20.74 4.07
CA ILE A 68 -8.78 20.57 2.70
C ILE A 68 -9.46 19.36 2.08
N ARG A 69 -10.15 19.55 0.97
CA ARG A 69 -10.82 18.47 0.24
C ARG A 69 -9.83 17.70 -0.62
N VAL A 70 -9.98 16.39 -0.67
CA VAL A 70 -9.19 15.53 -1.56
C VAL A 70 -10.07 15.04 -2.70
N ARG A 71 -9.59 15.18 -3.92
CA ARG A 71 -10.19 14.62 -5.14
C ARG A 71 -9.16 13.69 -5.77
N PHE A 72 -9.56 12.50 -6.16
CA PHE A 72 -8.61 11.60 -6.80
C PHE A 72 -9.16 11.01 -8.09
N THR A 73 -8.24 10.76 -9.03
CA THR A 73 -8.47 10.05 -10.28
C THR A 73 -7.67 8.77 -10.23
N SER A 74 -8.34 7.63 -10.35
CA SER A 74 -7.71 6.32 -10.30
C SER A 74 -7.26 5.84 -11.68
N GLY A 75 -6.18 5.07 -11.72
CA GLY A 75 -5.67 4.42 -12.93
C GLY A 75 -4.36 3.66 -12.67
N PRO A 76 -3.86 2.89 -13.66
CA PRO A 76 -2.56 2.25 -13.57
C PRO A 76 -1.42 3.28 -13.48
N ASP A 77 -0.37 2.98 -12.69
CA ASP A 77 0.79 3.88 -12.47
C ASP A 77 1.35 4.47 -13.76
N ALA A 78 1.67 3.62 -14.74
CA ALA A 78 2.24 4.06 -15.99
C ALA A 78 1.28 4.95 -16.81
N GLY A 79 -0.01 4.61 -16.81
CA GLY A 79 -1.04 5.40 -17.49
C GLY A 79 -1.22 6.78 -16.87
N LEU A 80 -1.25 6.87 -15.53
CA LEU A 80 -1.36 8.15 -14.83
C LEU A 80 -0.10 9.01 -15.01
N ARG A 81 1.09 8.40 -14.97
CA ARG A 81 2.35 9.09 -15.24
C ARG A 81 2.35 9.70 -16.66
N GLU A 82 1.99 8.90 -17.68
CA GLU A 82 1.90 9.38 -19.06
C GLU A 82 0.83 10.46 -19.23
N ARG A 83 -0.27 10.37 -18.50
CA ARG A 83 -1.30 11.40 -18.48
C ARG A 83 -0.77 12.72 -17.93
N ILE A 84 -0.07 12.71 -16.78
CA ILE A 84 0.58 13.92 -16.23
C ILE A 84 1.55 14.50 -17.25
N ARG A 85 2.34 13.65 -17.93
CA ARG A 85 3.27 14.09 -18.97
C ARG A 85 2.57 14.75 -20.15
N ALA A 86 1.48 14.16 -20.65
CA ALA A 86 0.71 14.69 -21.77
C ALA A 86 -0.02 15.99 -21.43
N GLU A 87 -0.56 16.10 -20.23
CA GLU A 87 -1.22 17.31 -19.72
C GLU A 87 -0.21 18.47 -19.48
N GLY A 88 1.05 18.13 -19.18
CA GLY A 88 2.15 19.09 -18.97
C GLY A 88 1.79 20.16 -17.93
N ARG A 89 1.99 21.45 -18.28
CA ARG A 89 1.68 22.59 -17.40
C ARG A 89 0.19 22.76 -17.08
N HIS A 90 -0.69 22.08 -17.79
CA HIS A 90 -2.13 22.14 -17.61
C HIS A 90 -2.69 20.97 -16.79
N THR A 91 -1.80 20.11 -16.27
CA THR A 91 -2.26 19.00 -15.41
C THR A 91 -3.05 19.52 -14.22
N PRO A 92 -4.23 18.96 -13.94
CA PRO A 92 -4.94 19.27 -12.70
C PRO A 92 -4.36 18.55 -11.50
N ALA A 93 -3.48 17.55 -11.71
CA ALA A 93 -2.93 16.75 -10.64
C ALA A 93 -1.92 17.55 -9.81
N ASP A 94 -2.18 17.67 -8.51
CA ASP A 94 -1.25 18.26 -7.55
C ASP A 94 -0.29 17.23 -6.98
N MET A 95 -0.73 15.96 -6.90
CA MET A 95 0.04 14.84 -6.36
C MET A 95 -0.13 13.60 -7.21
N PHE A 96 0.97 12.86 -7.37
CA PHE A 96 0.98 11.52 -7.96
C PHE A 96 1.27 10.49 -6.86
N ILE A 97 0.36 9.53 -6.66
CA ILE A 97 0.53 8.38 -5.76
C ILE A 97 0.66 7.12 -6.61
N ALA A 98 1.81 6.47 -6.51
CA ALA A 98 2.07 5.20 -7.17
C ALA A 98 2.21 4.05 -6.17
N VAL A 99 1.93 2.83 -6.62
CA VAL A 99 2.11 1.60 -5.84
C VAL A 99 3.39 0.85 -6.21
N ASP A 100 4.32 1.54 -6.86
CA ASP A 100 5.61 1.04 -7.32
C ASP A 100 6.65 2.16 -7.34
N ALA A 101 7.76 1.96 -6.64
CA ALA A 101 8.85 2.93 -6.56
C ALA A 101 9.49 3.24 -7.93
N GLY A 102 9.51 2.25 -8.84
CA GLY A 102 10.04 2.44 -10.19
C GLY A 102 9.25 3.49 -10.97
N ASN A 103 7.93 3.51 -10.84
CA ASN A 103 7.09 4.53 -11.46
C ASN A 103 7.28 5.93 -10.86
N LEU A 104 7.55 6.04 -9.55
CA LEU A 104 7.91 7.30 -8.91
C LEU A 104 9.28 7.80 -9.39
N ALA A 105 10.27 6.91 -9.44
CA ALA A 105 11.61 7.23 -9.93
C ALA A 105 11.58 7.70 -11.40
N LEU A 106 10.83 7.01 -12.26
CA LEU A 106 10.63 7.43 -13.65
C LEU A 106 9.93 8.78 -13.76
N ALA A 107 8.90 9.03 -12.93
CA ALA A 107 8.23 10.34 -12.91
C ALA A 107 9.20 11.46 -12.51
N ALA A 108 10.05 11.23 -11.51
CA ALA A 108 11.08 12.18 -11.10
C ALA A 108 12.11 12.43 -12.22
N THR A 109 12.63 11.36 -12.86
CA THR A 109 13.58 11.46 -13.96
C THR A 109 12.99 12.19 -15.18
N GLN A 110 11.70 12.07 -15.41
CA GLN A 110 10.97 12.77 -16.48
C GLN A 110 10.62 14.23 -16.11
N GLY A 111 11.02 14.72 -14.94
CA GLY A 111 10.71 16.08 -14.49
C GLY A 111 9.23 16.32 -14.14
N LEU A 112 8.46 15.25 -13.90
CA LEU A 112 7.03 15.34 -13.60
C LEU A 112 6.77 15.63 -12.11
N LEU A 113 7.77 15.42 -11.24
CA LEU A 113 7.70 15.68 -9.80
C LEU A 113 8.70 16.77 -9.41
N GLN A 114 8.29 17.67 -8.55
CA GLN A 114 9.17 18.70 -8.00
C GLN A 114 9.82 18.23 -6.69
N PRO A 115 11.04 18.71 -6.38
CA PRO A 115 11.66 18.44 -5.08
C PRO A 115 10.91 19.17 -3.96
N VAL A 116 10.82 18.50 -2.80
CA VAL A 116 10.11 18.99 -1.62
C VAL A 116 11.07 19.02 -0.43
N THR A 117 11.31 20.21 0.12
CA THR A 117 12.03 20.34 1.39
C THR A 117 11.04 20.40 2.53
N SER A 118 11.03 19.38 3.39
CA SER A 118 10.21 19.31 4.59
C SER A 118 10.95 18.55 5.69
N THR A 119 11.10 19.18 6.83
CA THR A 119 11.67 18.56 8.03
C THR A 119 10.77 17.43 8.53
N ALA A 120 9.45 17.60 8.46
CA ALA A 120 8.50 16.57 8.85
C ALA A 120 8.66 15.29 8.01
N LEU A 121 8.71 15.43 6.68
CA LEU A 121 8.88 14.28 5.78
C LEU A 121 10.23 13.60 5.99
N SER A 122 11.32 14.36 6.13
CA SER A 122 12.65 13.77 6.31
C SER A 122 12.85 13.11 7.68
N SER A 123 12.11 13.54 8.71
CA SER A 123 12.10 12.91 10.03
C SER A 123 11.21 11.66 10.08
N ASN A 124 10.07 11.70 9.38
CA ASN A 124 9.07 10.65 9.43
C ASN A 124 9.39 9.49 8.47
N ILE A 125 10.02 9.76 7.33
CA ILE A 125 10.28 8.75 6.29
C ILE A 125 11.78 8.46 6.21
N PRO A 126 12.23 7.23 6.51
CA PRO A 126 13.63 6.83 6.43
C PRO A 126 14.24 7.08 5.04
N ALA A 127 15.53 7.41 4.99
CA ALA A 127 16.23 7.78 3.75
C ALA A 127 16.16 6.70 2.66
N HIS A 128 16.15 5.42 3.02
CA HIS A 128 16.04 4.31 2.08
C HIS A 128 14.63 4.10 1.48
N LEU A 129 13.62 4.81 2.01
CA LEU A 129 12.24 4.76 1.51
C LEU A 129 11.83 6.06 0.80
N ARG A 130 12.77 6.94 0.45
CA ARG A 130 12.50 8.19 -0.25
C ARG A 130 13.56 8.50 -1.30
N ASP A 131 13.22 9.34 -2.25
CA ASP A 131 14.18 9.83 -3.24
C ASP A 131 15.27 10.71 -2.57
N PRO A 132 16.55 10.48 -2.83
CA PRO A 132 17.61 11.36 -2.34
C PRO A 132 17.46 12.82 -2.77
N GLY A 133 16.84 13.09 -3.94
CA GLY A 133 16.47 14.42 -4.41
C GLY A 133 15.15 14.96 -3.86
N ASN A 134 14.49 14.20 -2.98
CA ASN A 134 13.20 14.54 -2.38
C ASN A 134 12.03 14.77 -3.36
N HIS A 135 12.06 14.14 -4.53
CA HIS A 135 10.95 14.23 -5.49
C HIS A 135 9.78 13.33 -5.10
N TRP A 136 10.02 12.26 -4.33
CA TRP A 136 8.98 11.36 -3.83
C TRP A 136 9.34 10.75 -2.47
N PHE A 137 8.33 10.32 -1.75
CA PHE A 137 8.40 9.75 -0.41
C PHE A 137 7.58 8.47 -0.35
N GLY A 138 8.16 7.39 0.21
CA GLY A 138 7.44 6.17 0.51
C GLY A 138 6.43 6.40 1.64
N LEU A 139 5.22 5.92 1.44
CA LEU A 139 4.14 6.03 2.41
C LEU A 139 3.84 4.69 3.07
N THR A 140 4.08 3.58 2.37
CA THR A 140 3.95 2.22 2.91
C THR A 140 4.98 1.30 2.28
N GLN A 141 5.30 0.20 2.98
CA GLN A 141 6.15 -0.86 2.45
C GLN A 141 5.28 -2.03 1.99
N ARG A 142 5.56 -2.50 0.79
CA ARG A 142 4.85 -3.57 0.07
C ARG A 142 5.81 -4.73 -0.14
N VAL A 143 5.79 -5.69 0.78
CA VAL A 143 6.75 -6.79 0.78
C VAL A 143 6.21 -7.93 -0.08
N ARG A 144 6.93 -8.27 -1.15
CA ARG A 144 6.63 -9.41 -2.00
C ARG A 144 7.44 -10.61 -1.52
N THR A 145 6.79 -11.74 -1.30
CA THR A 145 7.44 -12.88 -0.70
C THR A 145 6.84 -14.22 -1.15
N ILE A 146 7.26 -15.31 -0.55
CA ILE A 146 6.79 -16.66 -0.85
C ILE A 146 5.61 -16.99 0.07
N LEU A 147 4.53 -17.48 -0.53
CA LEU A 147 3.37 -18.01 0.18
C LEU A 147 3.16 -19.47 -0.21
N PHE A 148 2.65 -20.29 0.72
CA PHE A 148 2.55 -21.72 0.52
C PHE A 148 1.38 -22.35 1.26
N HIS A 149 0.94 -23.52 0.80
CA HIS A 149 -0.08 -24.33 1.46
C HIS A 149 0.60 -25.27 2.49
N PRO A 150 0.41 -25.09 3.82
CA PRO A 150 1.19 -25.77 4.85
C PRO A 150 0.93 -27.28 4.93
N ALA A 151 -0.18 -27.79 4.41
CA ALA A 151 -0.42 -29.24 4.32
C ALA A 151 0.30 -29.91 3.14
N ARG A 152 0.90 -29.14 2.22
CA ARG A 152 1.53 -29.62 0.99
C ARG A 152 3.04 -29.31 0.92
N VAL A 153 3.49 -28.27 1.63
CA VAL A 153 4.88 -27.82 1.66
C VAL A 153 5.28 -27.54 3.10
N GLN A 154 6.42 -28.04 3.50
CA GLN A 154 7.06 -27.68 4.77
C GLN A 154 7.86 -26.39 4.59
N ALA A 155 7.79 -25.46 5.55
CA ALA A 155 8.50 -24.19 5.48
C ALA A 155 10.03 -24.35 5.28
N ALA A 156 10.62 -25.43 5.80
CA ALA A 156 12.04 -25.75 5.65
C ALA A 156 12.46 -26.08 4.20
N GLN A 157 11.52 -26.35 3.29
CA GLN A 157 11.78 -26.56 1.86
C GLN A 157 11.91 -25.24 1.09
N LEU A 158 11.52 -24.11 1.71
CA LEU A 158 11.50 -22.78 1.10
C LEU A 158 12.68 -21.96 1.62
N SER A 159 13.26 -21.14 0.76
CA SER A 159 14.40 -20.27 1.14
C SER A 159 14.39 -18.94 0.39
N THR A 160 14.66 -18.96 -0.89
CA THR A 160 14.86 -17.77 -1.72
C THR A 160 13.92 -17.77 -2.94
N PHE A 161 13.73 -16.63 -3.59
CA PHE A 161 13.04 -16.59 -4.89
C PHE A 161 13.80 -17.42 -5.93
N GLU A 162 15.12 -17.39 -5.86
CA GLU A 162 16.05 -18.09 -6.77
C GLU A 162 15.88 -19.61 -6.64
N ALA A 163 15.66 -20.12 -5.44
CA ALA A 163 15.46 -21.54 -5.17
C ALA A 163 14.16 -22.11 -5.77
N LEU A 164 13.19 -21.25 -6.12
CA LEU A 164 11.98 -21.69 -6.82
C LEU A 164 12.25 -22.10 -8.29
N ALA A 165 13.48 -21.90 -8.78
CA ALA A 165 13.92 -22.44 -10.07
C ALA A 165 14.26 -23.94 -10.02
N ASP A 166 14.36 -24.53 -8.83
CA ASP A 166 14.63 -25.96 -8.67
C ASP A 166 13.50 -26.83 -9.28
N PRO A 167 13.82 -27.90 -10.04
CA PRO A 167 12.84 -28.82 -10.64
C PRO A 167 11.85 -29.46 -9.67
N MET A 168 12.15 -29.50 -8.37
CA MET A 168 11.20 -29.97 -7.35
C MET A 168 9.89 -29.18 -7.32
N TRP A 169 9.88 -27.97 -7.85
CA TRP A 169 8.71 -27.08 -7.92
C TRP A 169 7.91 -27.22 -9.22
N ARG A 170 8.26 -28.17 -10.10
CA ARG A 170 7.56 -28.34 -11.39
C ARG A 170 6.07 -28.63 -11.22
N GLY A 171 5.22 -27.80 -11.86
CA GLY A 171 3.77 -27.89 -11.80
C GLY A 171 3.17 -27.46 -10.44
N ARG A 172 3.97 -26.91 -9.53
CA ARG A 172 3.55 -26.55 -8.16
C ARG A 172 3.49 -25.04 -7.92
N LEU A 173 4.00 -24.22 -8.85
CA LEU A 173 4.09 -22.78 -8.72
C LEU A 173 2.85 -22.08 -9.26
N VAL A 174 2.39 -21.05 -8.55
CA VAL A 174 1.35 -20.12 -9.02
C VAL A 174 1.94 -18.70 -8.93
N MET A 175 1.99 -17.99 -10.05
CA MET A 175 2.73 -16.74 -10.18
C MET A 175 1.95 -15.69 -10.98
N ARG A 176 2.40 -14.44 -10.90
CA ARG A 176 1.86 -13.34 -11.73
C ARG A 176 2.49 -13.38 -13.13
N PRO A 177 1.77 -12.96 -14.20
CA PRO A 177 2.34 -12.83 -15.55
C PRO A 177 3.41 -11.72 -15.63
N ALA A 178 4.22 -11.78 -16.69
CA ALA A 178 5.28 -10.82 -16.99
C ALA A 178 4.79 -9.38 -17.17
N THR A 179 3.57 -9.22 -17.63
CA THR A 179 2.96 -7.91 -17.90
C THR A 179 2.70 -7.09 -16.64
N HIS A 180 2.71 -7.73 -15.48
CA HIS A 180 2.38 -7.05 -14.23
C HIS A 180 3.63 -6.39 -13.60
N SER A 181 3.48 -5.13 -13.15
CA SER A 181 4.57 -4.35 -12.54
C SER A 181 5.25 -5.05 -11.35
N TYR A 182 4.52 -5.84 -10.56
CA TYR A 182 5.11 -6.58 -9.43
C TYR A 182 6.10 -7.65 -9.87
N THR A 183 5.86 -8.33 -10.99
CA THR A 183 6.79 -9.30 -11.56
C THR A 183 8.01 -8.57 -12.11
N GLN A 184 7.80 -7.48 -12.87
CA GLN A 184 8.87 -6.65 -13.42
C GLN A 184 9.76 -6.07 -12.33
N SER A 185 9.17 -5.56 -11.25
CA SER A 185 9.88 -4.98 -10.11
C SER A 185 10.72 -6.01 -9.35
N LEU A 186 10.17 -7.23 -9.12
CA LEU A 186 10.93 -8.32 -8.51
C LEU A 186 12.12 -8.70 -9.40
N VAL A 187 11.93 -8.87 -10.70
CA VAL A 187 13.00 -9.22 -11.64
C VAL A 187 14.03 -8.10 -11.74
N ALA A 188 13.61 -6.82 -11.77
CA ALA A 188 14.53 -5.68 -11.70
C ALA A 188 15.39 -5.71 -10.43
N SER A 189 14.80 -6.03 -9.28
CA SER A 189 15.55 -6.18 -8.02
C SER A 189 16.55 -7.34 -8.06
N MET A 190 16.22 -8.42 -8.76
CA MET A 190 17.14 -9.56 -8.95
C MET A 190 18.27 -9.21 -9.91
N ILE A 191 18.01 -8.46 -10.98
CA ILE A 191 19.06 -7.94 -11.88
C ILE A 191 20.04 -7.05 -11.11
N ALA A 192 19.54 -6.16 -10.26
CA ALA A 192 20.39 -5.31 -9.43
C ALA A 192 21.27 -6.11 -8.46
N ALA A 193 20.74 -7.20 -7.89
CA ALA A 193 21.45 -8.01 -6.91
C ALA A 193 22.44 -9.02 -7.54
N HIS A 194 22.10 -9.62 -8.66
CA HIS A 194 22.80 -10.78 -9.23
C HIS A 194 23.34 -10.57 -10.65
N GLY A 195 22.97 -9.46 -11.27
CA GLY A 195 23.21 -9.23 -12.71
C GLY A 195 22.20 -9.96 -13.60
N GLU A 196 22.15 -9.52 -14.85
CA GLU A 196 21.16 -9.96 -15.84
C GLU A 196 21.27 -11.47 -16.15
N ALA A 197 22.48 -11.97 -16.40
CA ALA A 197 22.70 -13.37 -16.79
C ALA A 197 22.22 -14.36 -15.73
N ARG A 198 22.54 -14.12 -14.46
CA ARG A 198 22.09 -14.98 -13.36
C ARG A 198 20.59 -14.90 -13.15
N THR A 199 20.02 -13.71 -13.25
CA THR A 199 18.57 -13.50 -13.12
C THR A 199 17.84 -14.22 -14.24
N GLU A 200 18.34 -14.17 -15.49
CA GLU A 200 17.74 -14.89 -16.62
C GLU A 200 17.75 -16.41 -16.40
N GLN A 201 18.82 -16.96 -15.87
CA GLN A 201 18.89 -18.39 -15.51
C GLN A 201 17.77 -18.77 -14.52
N VAL A 202 17.57 -17.95 -13.48
CA VAL A 202 16.51 -18.19 -12.48
C VAL A 202 15.12 -18.11 -13.12
N VAL A 203 14.85 -17.08 -13.91
CA VAL A 203 13.54 -16.90 -14.56
C VAL A 203 13.27 -18.04 -15.55
N ARG A 204 14.27 -18.51 -16.31
CA ARG A 204 14.16 -19.70 -17.16
C ARG A 204 13.85 -20.97 -16.33
N GLY A 205 14.42 -21.09 -15.12
CA GLY A 205 14.10 -22.17 -14.20
C GLY A 205 12.65 -22.11 -13.72
N TRP A 206 12.13 -20.91 -13.41
CA TRP A 206 10.71 -20.75 -13.10
C TRP A 206 9.83 -21.18 -14.28
N VAL A 207 10.16 -20.77 -15.51
CA VAL A 207 9.44 -21.15 -16.73
C VAL A 207 9.48 -22.68 -16.94
N ALA A 208 10.65 -23.31 -16.76
CA ALA A 208 10.81 -24.76 -16.86
C ALA A 208 9.97 -25.55 -15.84
N ASN A 209 9.63 -24.91 -14.71
CA ASN A 209 8.72 -25.45 -13.71
C ASN A 209 7.25 -25.32 -14.07
N ASN A 210 6.92 -24.79 -15.25
CA ASN A 210 5.55 -24.66 -15.77
C ASN A 210 4.58 -24.01 -14.77
N PRO A 211 4.82 -22.78 -14.32
CA PRO A 211 3.98 -22.11 -13.34
C PRO A 211 2.58 -21.83 -13.92
N GLN A 212 1.54 -21.94 -13.08
CA GLN A 212 0.24 -21.39 -13.41
C GLN A 212 0.31 -19.86 -13.29
N LEU A 213 0.04 -19.14 -14.38
CA LEU A 213 0.06 -17.68 -14.41
C LEU A 213 -1.36 -17.12 -14.21
N ILE A 214 -1.53 -16.26 -13.18
CA ILE A 214 -2.82 -15.68 -12.79
C ILE A 214 -2.66 -14.19 -12.57
N ASP A 215 -3.49 -13.39 -13.24
CA ASP A 215 -3.44 -11.92 -13.14
C ASP A 215 -4.25 -11.36 -11.95
N SER A 216 -4.08 -11.95 -10.76
CA SER A 216 -4.62 -11.47 -9.49
C SER A 216 -3.94 -12.17 -8.32
N ASP A 217 -3.27 -11.42 -7.43
CA ASP A 217 -2.65 -12.00 -6.23
C ASP A 217 -3.70 -12.61 -5.28
N THR A 218 -4.88 -12.02 -5.15
CA THR A 218 -5.98 -12.61 -4.38
C THR A 218 -6.37 -13.98 -4.96
N ARG A 219 -6.57 -14.05 -6.28
CA ARG A 219 -6.92 -15.32 -6.94
C ARG A 219 -5.80 -16.35 -6.84
N ILE A 220 -4.54 -15.95 -6.90
CA ILE A 220 -3.39 -16.83 -6.64
C ILE A 220 -3.53 -17.51 -5.28
N LEU A 221 -3.83 -16.73 -4.22
CA LEU A 221 -3.97 -17.28 -2.86
C LEU A 221 -5.20 -18.17 -2.71
N GLU A 222 -6.30 -17.85 -3.38
CA GLU A 222 -7.49 -18.71 -3.43
C GLU A 222 -7.19 -20.05 -4.12
N VAL A 223 -6.43 -20.04 -5.22
CA VAL A 223 -5.97 -21.24 -5.93
C VAL A 223 -5.07 -22.08 -5.03
N LEU A 224 -4.12 -21.46 -4.30
CA LEU A 224 -3.31 -22.19 -3.31
C LEU A 224 -4.19 -22.82 -2.24
N ALA A 225 -5.13 -22.09 -1.66
CA ALA A 225 -6.04 -22.57 -0.62
C ALA A 225 -6.88 -23.77 -1.09
N ALA A 226 -7.27 -23.77 -2.38
CA ALA A 226 -8.01 -24.86 -3.01
C ALA A 226 -7.11 -26.05 -3.44
N GLY A 227 -5.78 -25.97 -3.25
CA GLY A 227 -4.84 -27.03 -3.65
C GLY A 227 -4.53 -27.06 -5.16
N GLY A 228 -4.84 -26.00 -5.89
CA GLY A 228 -4.50 -25.85 -7.31
C GLY A 228 -3.04 -25.47 -7.58
N GLY A 229 -2.24 -25.33 -6.54
CA GLY A 229 -0.80 -25.12 -6.53
C GLY A 229 -0.29 -25.24 -5.11
N ASP A 230 1.02 -25.23 -4.92
CA ASP A 230 1.63 -25.43 -3.60
C ASP A 230 2.34 -24.18 -3.09
N VAL A 231 2.97 -23.41 -3.99
CA VAL A 231 3.80 -22.25 -3.68
C VAL A 231 3.49 -21.10 -4.63
N ALA A 232 3.48 -19.89 -4.11
CA ALA A 232 3.26 -18.67 -4.89
C ALA A 232 4.23 -17.55 -4.48
N ILE A 233 4.40 -16.58 -5.36
CA ILE A 233 5.03 -15.29 -5.05
C ILE A 233 3.96 -14.21 -5.12
N THR A 234 3.58 -13.64 -3.97
CA THR A 234 2.60 -12.53 -3.89
C THR A 234 3.04 -11.47 -2.88
N ASN A 235 2.35 -10.36 -2.84
CA ASN A 235 2.56 -9.37 -1.79
C ASN A 235 1.84 -9.81 -0.50
N HIS A 236 2.47 -9.58 0.65
CA HIS A 236 2.01 -10.04 1.97
C HIS A 236 0.59 -9.58 2.33
N TYR A 237 0.24 -8.34 1.95
CA TYR A 237 -1.03 -7.73 2.36
C TYR A 237 -2.26 -8.40 1.71
N TYR A 238 -2.11 -9.14 0.61
CA TYR A 238 -3.20 -9.95 0.07
C TYR A 238 -3.59 -11.06 1.03
N LEU A 239 -2.59 -11.72 1.65
CA LEU A 239 -2.85 -12.68 2.72
C LEU A 239 -3.46 -11.97 3.94
N GLY A 240 -2.97 -10.78 4.31
CA GLY A 240 -3.53 -10.00 5.41
C GLY A 240 -5.02 -9.74 5.24
N ARG A 241 -5.45 -9.33 4.05
CA ARG A 241 -6.88 -9.10 3.72
C ARG A 241 -7.72 -10.38 3.80
N LEU A 242 -7.18 -11.50 3.30
CA LEU A 242 -7.89 -12.78 3.37
C LEU A 242 -8.02 -13.28 4.80
N LEU A 243 -6.99 -13.11 5.63
CA LEU A 243 -7.03 -13.46 7.06
C LEU A 243 -7.98 -12.54 7.86
N GLN A 244 -8.15 -11.29 7.46
CA GLN A 244 -9.13 -10.39 8.06
C GLN A 244 -10.57 -10.93 7.90
N SER A 245 -10.88 -11.46 6.72
CA SER A 245 -12.20 -12.02 6.42
C SER A 245 -12.35 -13.50 6.81
N ASN A 246 -11.26 -14.26 6.82
CA ASN A 246 -11.20 -15.68 7.19
C ASN A 246 -9.91 -15.97 7.96
N PRO A 247 -9.90 -15.88 9.31
CA PRO A 247 -8.72 -16.16 10.13
C PRO A 247 -8.16 -17.60 9.98
N ALA A 248 -8.97 -18.54 9.49
CA ALA A 248 -8.57 -19.92 9.23
C ALA A 248 -8.09 -20.16 7.78
N PHE A 249 -7.86 -19.11 6.98
CA PHE A 249 -7.40 -19.23 5.60
C PHE A 249 -6.14 -20.10 5.52
N PRO A 250 -6.13 -21.19 4.71
CA PRO A 250 -5.12 -22.26 4.81
C PRO A 250 -3.85 -21.97 4.00
N VAL A 251 -3.38 -20.71 4.01
CA VAL A 251 -2.12 -20.29 3.37
C VAL A 251 -1.22 -19.67 4.43
N ARG A 252 0.07 -19.89 4.32
CA ARG A 252 1.10 -19.33 5.20
C ARG A 252 2.10 -18.53 4.38
N LEU A 253 2.77 -17.62 5.06
CA LEU A 253 3.81 -16.77 4.49
C LEU A 253 5.19 -17.23 4.99
N MET A 254 6.18 -17.21 4.12
CA MET A 254 7.59 -17.33 4.44
C MET A 254 8.35 -16.16 3.83
N TRP A 255 9.11 -15.43 4.65
CA TRP A 255 9.95 -14.34 4.17
C TRP A 255 11.13 -14.91 3.36
N ALA A 256 11.16 -14.61 2.06
CA ALA A 256 12.22 -15.06 1.18
C ALA A 256 13.57 -14.42 1.51
N ASN A 257 14.67 -15.10 1.18
CA ASN A 257 16.02 -14.54 1.23
C ASN A 257 16.44 -14.04 2.63
N GLN A 258 16.19 -14.82 3.69
CA GLN A 258 16.48 -14.42 5.08
C GLN A 258 17.75 -15.02 5.68
N ALA A 259 18.38 -16.01 5.04
CA ALA A 259 19.60 -16.60 5.56
C ALA A 259 20.76 -15.58 5.64
N ALA A 260 21.77 -15.89 6.44
CA ALA A 260 22.97 -15.06 6.50
C ALA A 260 23.62 -14.98 5.11
N GLY A 261 23.88 -13.76 4.64
CA GLY A 261 24.42 -13.51 3.29
C GLY A 261 23.38 -13.32 2.19
N ASP A 262 22.12 -13.68 2.41
CA ASP A 262 21.05 -13.38 1.45
C ASP A 262 20.78 -11.89 1.39
N ARG A 263 20.19 -11.43 0.27
CA ARG A 263 19.87 -10.01 0.04
C ARG A 263 18.74 -9.44 0.87
N GLY A 264 17.93 -10.28 1.48
CA GLY A 264 16.67 -9.88 2.10
C GLY A 264 15.47 -10.03 1.16
N VAL A 265 14.28 -9.96 1.71
CA VAL A 265 13.03 -10.05 0.94
C VAL A 265 12.80 -8.79 0.11
N HIS A 266 12.22 -8.94 -1.08
CA HIS A 266 11.90 -7.80 -1.96
C HIS A 266 10.89 -6.85 -1.32
N VAL A 267 11.33 -5.60 -1.11
CA VAL A 267 10.51 -4.49 -0.62
C VAL A 267 10.29 -3.48 -1.74
N ASN A 268 9.03 -3.17 -2.00
CA ASN A 268 8.61 -2.04 -2.80
C ASN A 268 7.76 -1.11 -1.94
N ILE A 269 7.31 0.03 -2.45
CA ILE A 269 6.53 1.02 -1.70
C ILE A 269 5.25 1.41 -2.44
N SER A 270 4.22 1.84 -1.69
CA SER A 270 3.35 2.91 -2.19
C SER A 270 3.96 4.22 -1.75
N GLY A 271 4.07 5.17 -2.65
CA GLY A 271 4.67 6.46 -2.34
C GLY A 271 4.00 7.59 -3.12
N ALA A 272 4.38 8.82 -2.80
CA ALA A 272 3.82 10.00 -3.42
C ALA A 272 4.88 11.06 -3.71
N GLY A 273 4.64 11.85 -4.76
CA GLY A 273 5.36 13.07 -5.08
C GLY A 273 4.41 14.19 -5.50
N ILE A 274 4.81 15.43 -5.28
CA ILE A 274 4.08 16.61 -5.73
C ILE A 274 4.44 16.87 -7.19
N THR A 275 3.45 17.06 -8.05
CA THR A 275 3.71 17.29 -9.48
C THR A 275 4.39 18.64 -9.71
N THR A 276 5.22 18.74 -10.74
CA THR A 276 5.99 19.95 -11.06
C THR A 276 5.09 21.18 -11.27
N HIS A 277 3.89 20.96 -11.79
CA HIS A 277 2.93 22.03 -12.09
C HIS A 277 1.73 22.04 -11.15
N ALA A 278 1.87 21.50 -9.94
CA ALA A 278 0.81 21.48 -8.92
C ALA A 278 0.27 22.89 -8.65
N GLN A 279 -1.04 23.07 -8.87
CA GLN A 279 -1.72 24.35 -8.63
C GLN A 279 -2.02 24.56 -7.14
N ASN A 280 -2.18 23.46 -6.39
CA ASN A 280 -2.46 23.47 -4.96
C ASN A 280 -1.28 22.87 -4.16
N ARG A 281 -0.04 23.27 -4.50
CA ARG A 281 1.20 22.72 -3.97
C ARG A 281 1.22 22.65 -2.43
N ASP A 282 0.85 23.74 -1.76
CA ASP A 282 0.93 23.81 -0.30
C ASP A 282 -0.10 22.87 0.37
N ASN A 283 -1.27 22.73 -0.21
CA ASN A 283 -2.26 21.75 0.26
C ASN A 283 -1.78 20.31 0.01
N ALA A 284 -1.13 20.04 -1.14
CA ALA A 284 -0.52 18.75 -1.43
C ALA A 284 0.62 18.43 -0.45
N LEU A 285 1.44 19.41 -0.09
CA LEU A 285 2.49 19.26 0.93
C LEU A 285 1.87 18.93 2.30
N ARG A 286 0.84 19.66 2.72
CA ARG A 286 0.14 19.40 3.98
C ARG A 286 -0.45 18.00 4.04
N LEU A 287 -1.02 17.50 2.93
CA LEU A 287 -1.53 16.14 2.85
C LEU A 287 -0.38 15.12 2.96
N LEU A 288 0.71 15.32 2.23
CA LEU A 288 1.87 14.43 2.25
C LEU A 288 2.50 14.35 3.65
N GLU A 289 2.69 15.49 4.31
CA GLU A 289 3.16 15.57 5.69
C GLU A 289 2.20 14.87 6.65
N TRP A 290 0.89 15.10 6.54
CA TRP A 290 -0.12 14.47 7.38
C TRP A 290 -0.12 12.94 7.21
N ILE A 291 -0.06 12.42 5.98
CA ILE A 291 0.04 10.97 5.74
C ILE A 291 1.34 10.40 6.34
N SER A 292 2.43 11.18 6.39
CA SER A 292 3.71 10.73 6.94
C SER A 292 3.73 10.62 8.46
N THR A 293 2.79 11.25 9.18
CA THR A 293 2.70 11.16 10.66
C THR A 293 2.38 9.73 11.12
N PRO A 294 2.70 9.34 12.36
CA PRO A 294 2.31 8.03 12.89
C PRO A 294 0.82 7.73 12.73
N ARG A 295 -0.06 8.71 13.02
CA ARG A 295 -1.51 8.57 12.85
C ARG A 295 -1.92 8.44 11.37
N GLY A 296 -1.38 9.29 10.51
CA GLY A 296 -1.67 9.22 9.07
C GLY A 296 -1.22 7.89 8.46
N GLN A 297 -0.06 7.39 8.90
CA GLN A 297 0.48 6.09 8.49
C GLN A 297 -0.35 4.92 9.01
N GLU A 298 -0.79 4.95 10.26
CA GLU A 298 -1.69 3.93 10.82
C GLU A 298 -2.94 3.78 9.95
N LEU A 299 -3.58 4.89 9.60
CA LEU A 299 -4.76 4.89 8.75
C LEU A 299 -4.43 4.44 7.32
N PHE A 300 -3.40 5.02 6.72
CA PHE A 300 -3.08 4.80 5.31
C PHE A 300 -2.49 3.40 5.05
N SER A 301 -1.57 2.92 5.88
CA SER A 301 -1.02 1.57 5.74
C SER A 301 -2.01 0.50 6.21
N GLY A 302 -2.68 0.75 7.34
CA GLY A 302 -3.65 -0.17 7.94
C GLY A 302 -4.84 -0.45 7.05
N SER A 303 -5.31 0.55 6.27
CA SER A 303 -6.42 0.40 5.33
C SER A 303 -6.22 -0.72 4.30
N ASN A 304 -4.98 -1.15 4.07
CA ASN A 304 -4.63 -2.20 3.11
C ASN A 304 -3.70 -3.29 3.68
N HIS A 305 -3.49 -3.35 4.99
CA HIS A 305 -2.58 -4.31 5.62
C HIS A 305 -1.14 -4.22 5.08
N GLU A 306 -0.67 -3.03 4.74
CA GLU A 306 0.71 -2.75 4.37
C GLU A 306 1.53 -2.35 5.60
N TYR A 307 2.86 -2.50 5.55
CA TYR A 307 3.71 -1.96 6.62
C TYR A 307 3.83 -0.44 6.47
N PRO A 308 3.78 0.32 7.56
CA PRO A 308 4.02 1.76 7.49
C PRO A 308 5.47 2.05 7.06
N ALA A 309 5.68 3.18 6.38
CA ALA A 309 7.02 3.68 6.09
C ALA A 309 7.61 4.41 7.31
N ASN A 310 6.78 5.08 8.11
CA ASN A 310 7.20 5.70 9.37
C ASN A 310 7.38 4.64 10.46
N PRO A 311 8.61 4.44 11.00
CA PRO A 311 8.86 3.41 12.00
C PRO A 311 8.18 3.66 13.35
N ALA A 312 7.71 4.87 13.62
CA ALA A 312 6.95 5.20 14.83
C ALA A 312 5.45 4.88 14.72
N ALA A 313 4.97 4.52 13.52
CA ALA A 313 3.57 4.16 13.32
C ALA A 313 3.30 2.70 13.72
N PRO A 314 2.12 2.41 14.32
CA PRO A 314 1.76 1.05 14.66
C PRO A 314 1.55 0.20 13.40
N VAL A 315 2.01 -1.05 13.49
CA VAL A 315 1.78 -2.05 12.46
C VAL A 315 0.44 -2.74 12.71
N HIS A 316 -0.36 -2.94 11.66
CA HIS A 316 -1.63 -3.64 11.78
C HIS A 316 -1.45 -5.05 12.39
N PRO A 317 -2.25 -5.46 13.41
CA PRO A 317 -2.01 -6.70 14.17
C PRO A 317 -1.88 -7.97 13.32
N ILE A 318 -2.68 -8.11 12.25
CA ILE A 318 -2.62 -9.29 11.36
C ILE A 318 -1.23 -9.41 10.72
N ILE A 319 -0.69 -8.33 10.18
CA ILE A 319 0.62 -8.38 9.51
C ILE A 319 1.79 -8.37 10.50
N ALA A 320 1.62 -7.80 11.68
CA ALA A 320 2.57 -7.96 12.78
C ALA A 320 2.74 -9.45 13.16
N GLY A 321 1.65 -10.23 13.07
CA GLY A 321 1.66 -11.68 13.27
C GLY A 321 2.48 -12.49 12.24
N PHE A 322 2.90 -11.89 11.11
CA PHE A 322 3.80 -12.54 10.15
C PHE A 322 5.26 -12.60 10.62
N GLY A 323 5.57 -11.97 11.75
CA GLY A 323 6.90 -11.92 12.33
C GLY A 323 7.84 -10.93 11.64
N PRO A 324 9.06 -10.78 12.17
CA PRO A 324 10.05 -9.86 11.63
C PRO A 324 10.64 -10.38 10.32
N PHE A 325 11.10 -9.45 9.49
CA PHE A 325 11.83 -9.76 8.26
C PHE A 325 12.99 -8.78 8.05
N ARG A 326 13.98 -9.23 7.29
CA ARG A 326 15.02 -8.36 6.75
C ARG A 326 14.67 -8.02 5.31
N GLY A 327 14.39 -6.73 5.06
CA GLY A 327 14.13 -6.22 3.72
C GLY A 327 15.40 -6.13 2.88
N ASP A 328 15.24 -6.21 1.59
CA ASP A 328 16.26 -5.86 0.61
C ASP A 328 16.65 -4.38 0.78
N ARG A 329 17.95 -4.07 0.76
CA ARG A 329 18.49 -2.72 0.89
C ARG A 329 18.78 -2.06 -0.45
N LEU A 330 18.13 -2.52 -1.50
CA LEU A 330 18.24 -1.94 -2.83
C LEU A 330 17.83 -0.47 -2.81
N ASP A 331 18.58 0.37 -3.53
CA ASP A 331 18.10 1.71 -3.90
C ASP A 331 16.83 1.56 -4.75
N LEU A 332 15.71 2.03 -4.25
CA LEU A 332 14.42 1.86 -4.91
C LEU A 332 14.34 2.50 -6.32
N ARG A 333 15.25 3.44 -6.64
CA ARG A 333 15.36 4.01 -7.99
C ARG A 333 15.78 2.99 -9.03
N GLU A 334 16.53 1.96 -8.61
CA GLU A 334 16.95 0.87 -9.49
C GLU A 334 15.77 0.10 -10.08
N LEU A 335 14.64 0.03 -9.36
CA LEU A 335 13.42 -0.60 -9.87
C LEU A 335 12.91 0.09 -11.15
N GLY A 336 12.99 1.44 -11.21
CA GLY A 336 12.67 2.20 -12.41
C GLY A 336 13.75 2.10 -13.50
N ARG A 337 15.03 2.23 -13.11
CA ARG A 337 16.15 2.18 -14.04
C ARG A 337 16.24 0.84 -14.77
N LEU A 338 15.97 -0.26 -14.08
CA LEU A 338 16.08 -1.62 -14.62
C LEU A 338 14.74 -2.20 -15.12
N GLN A 339 13.64 -1.44 -15.08
CA GLN A 339 12.34 -1.94 -15.52
C GLN A 339 12.34 -2.43 -16.96
N ALA A 340 12.93 -1.66 -17.86
CA ALA A 340 13.02 -2.04 -19.28
C ALA A 340 13.88 -3.29 -19.49
N ASP A 341 14.97 -3.44 -18.73
CA ASP A 341 15.83 -4.61 -18.78
C ASP A 341 15.08 -5.85 -18.23
N ALA A 342 14.35 -5.70 -17.15
CA ALA A 342 13.51 -6.76 -16.58
C ALA A 342 12.44 -7.24 -17.58
N ILE A 343 11.76 -6.32 -18.28
CA ILE A 343 10.77 -6.66 -19.30
C ILE A 343 11.44 -7.45 -20.45
N ARG A 344 12.59 -6.99 -20.96
CA ARG A 344 13.34 -7.69 -22.01
C ARG A 344 13.81 -9.08 -21.58
N LEU A 345 14.28 -9.20 -20.32
CA LEU A 345 14.71 -10.47 -19.75
C LEU A 345 13.54 -11.45 -19.64
N LEU A 346 12.39 -11.01 -19.14
CA LEU A 346 11.18 -11.83 -19.03
C LEU A 346 10.76 -12.37 -20.40
N ASP A 347 10.80 -11.51 -21.43
CA ASP A 347 10.48 -11.92 -22.81
C ASP A 347 11.48 -12.95 -23.34
N ARG A 348 12.80 -12.71 -23.23
CA ARG A 348 13.85 -13.68 -23.66
C ARG A 348 13.77 -15.01 -22.90
N ALA A 349 13.36 -14.98 -21.65
CA ALA A 349 13.14 -16.19 -20.83
C ALA A 349 11.81 -16.90 -21.16
N ALA A 350 11.01 -16.36 -22.07
CA ALA A 350 9.67 -16.84 -22.42
C ALA A 350 8.69 -16.90 -21.21
N TYR A 351 8.91 -16.04 -20.23
CA TYR A 351 7.97 -15.85 -19.14
C TYR A 351 6.81 -14.96 -19.63
N ARG A 352 5.61 -15.46 -19.63
CA ARG A 352 4.42 -14.85 -20.24
C ARG A 352 3.60 -14.01 -19.25
#